data_8c99dbe6aeed1883dec79f38790b194a
#
_entry.id   8c99dbe6aeed1883dec79f38790b194a
#
_cell.length_a   1.000
_cell.length_b   1.000
_cell.length_c   1.000
_cell.angle_alpha   90.00
_cell.angle_beta   90.00
_cell.angle_gamma   90.00
#
_symmetry.space_group_name_H-M   'P 1'
#
loop_
_entity.id
_entity.type
_entity.pdbx_description
1 polymer ?
#
loop_
_entity_poly.entity_id
_entity_poly.type
_entity_poly.pdbx_seq_one_letter_code
_entity_poly.pdbx_strand_id
1 'polypeptide(L)'
;KDLSWDSKGLSDTITGCYLNEPEYHLKTTIFMFVFYFGTLIYAVVSLIFYILCIRFPVLAPVCQNLVVFGNPHTLLAEAEEELATLPQLATEDMFITEHYFIMTSPYGNAIVPIKEILWIYKYSTLHKILWYHFSISYTLHISANKHLYIHCPKNTKSDIDGIIDYLAEANHDILVGFSEENRLKVQAVQG
;
A
#
# COMPACT_ATOMS: atom_id res chain seq x y z
N LYS A 1 -17.58 60.50 40.20
CA LYS A 1 -17.47 60.34 38.72
C LYS A 1 -18.31 59.17 38.34
N ASP A 2 -19.55 59.45 37.97
CA ASP A 2 -20.50 58.43 37.52
C ASP A 2 -20.01 57.89 36.16
N LEU A 3 -19.62 56.65 36.17
CA LEU A 3 -19.46 55.90 34.93
C LEU A 3 -20.87 55.50 34.47
N SER A 4 -21.53 56.41 33.73
CA SER A 4 -22.71 56.02 32.98
C SER A 4 -22.25 55.13 31.82
N TRP A 5 -22.50 53.87 31.95
CA TRP A 5 -22.33 52.93 30.85
C TRP A 5 -23.33 53.28 29.76
N ASP A 6 -22.87 53.85 28.69
CA ASP A 6 -23.70 54.09 27.53
C ASP A 6 -23.94 52.73 26.84
N SER A 7 -25.04 52.10 27.25
CA SER A 7 -25.46 50.83 26.66
C SER A 7 -25.65 50.89 25.14
N LYS A 8 -25.92 52.08 24.62
CA LYS A 8 -26.11 52.30 23.19
C LYS A 8 -24.78 52.25 22.44
N GLY A 9 -23.76 52.88 22.98
CA GLY A 9 -22.40 52.86 22.40
C GLY A 9 -21.78 51.45 22.43
N LEU A 10 -22.06 50.70 23.49
CA LEU A 10 -21.62 49.28 23.60
C LEU A 10 -22.34 48.40 22.58
N SER A 11 -23.68 48.59 22.44
CA SER A 11 -24.48 47.89 21.44
C SER A 11 -23.99 48.15 20.01
N ASP A 12 -23.73 49.41 19.67
CA ASP A 12 -23.25 49.78 18.35
C ASP A 12 -21.85 49.22 18.06
N THR A 13 -20.99 49.18 19.08
CA THR A 13 -19.64 48.57 18.94
C THR A 13 -19.69 47.08 18.74
N ILE A 14 -20.53 46.39 19.53
CA ILE A 14 -20.71 44.92 19.42
C ILE A 14 -21.39 44.57 18.11
N THR A 15 -22.41 45.34 17.70
CA THR A 15 -23.11 45.09 16.44
C THR A 15 -22.19 45.36 15.25
N GLY A 16 -21.36 46.41 15.33
CA GLY A 16 -20.35 46.67 14.29
C GLY A 16 -19.31 45.58 14.15
N CYS A 17 -18.82 45.03 15.26
CA CYS A 17 -17.90 43.92 15.23
C CYS A 17 -18.54 42.62 14.68
N TYR A 18 -19.84 42.40 15.02
CA TYR A 18 -20.54 41.21 14.56
C TYR A 18 -20.97 41.29 13.09
N LEU A 19 -21.29 42.46 12.62
CA LEU A 19 -21.68 42.73 11.20
C LEU A 19 -20.51 42.79 10.23
N ASN A 20 -19.29 42.93 10.72
CA ASN A 20 -18.12 43.02 9.84
C ASN A 20 -17.52 41.67 9.45
N GLU A 21 -18.13 40.53 9.84
CA GLU A 21 -17.67 39.18 9.44
C GLU A 21 -18.68 38.34 8.63
N PRO A 22 -19.68 38.87 7.90
CA PRO A 22 -20.56 38.06 7.08
C PRO A 22 -19.80 37.33 5.95
N GLU A 23 -18.74 37.95 5.43
CA GLU A 23 -17.91 37.34 4.39
C GLU A 23 -17.07 36.17 4.90
N TYR A 24 -16.59 36.21 6.14
CA TYR A 24 -15.85 35.12 6.74
C TYR A 24 -16.74 33.89 6.93
N HIS A 25 -17.93 34.08 7.49
CA HIS A 25 -18.91 33.00 7.67
C HIS A 25 -19.34 32.41 6.33
N LEU A 26 -19.58 33.26 5.32
CA LEU A 26 -19.96 32.81 4.00
C LEU A 26 -18.85 31.98 3.34
N LYS A 27 -17.60 32.45 3.37
CA LYS A 27 -16.45 31.74 2.84
C LYS A 27 -16.22 30.42 3.55
N THR A 28 -16.29 30.40 4.88
CA THR A 28 -16.12 29.19 5.68
C THR A 28 -17.24 28.18 5.38
N THR A 29 -18.49 28.65 5.28
CA THR A 29 -19.63 27.80 4.97
C THR A 29 -19.50 27.19 3.58
N ILE A 30 -19.14 27.98 2.58
CA ILE A 30 -18.90 27.49 1.20
C ILE A 30 -17.77 26.46 1.21
N PHE A 31 -16.67 26.74 1.90
CA PHE A 31 -15.56 25.80 1.99
C PHE A 31 -15.98 24.47 2.62
N MET A 32 -16.75 24.51 3.70
CA MET A 32 -17.28 23.32 4.34
C MET A 32 -18.21 22.54 3.42
N PHE A 33 -19.11 23.19 2.68
CA PHE A 33 -19.95 22.53 1.68
C PHE A 33 -19.14 21.87 0.58
N VAL A 34 -18.15 22.55 0.02
CA VAL A 34 -17.27 22.00 -1.02
C VAL A 34 -16.53 20.77 -0.48
N PHE A 35 -16.04 20.84 0.76
CA PHE A 35 -15.34 19.72 1.40
C PHE A 35 -16.29 18.53 1.62
N TYR A 36 -17.52 18.75 2.12
CA TYR A 36 -18.51 17.68 2.33
C TYR A 36 -18.95 17.05 1.00
N PHE A 37 -19.23 17.85 -0.02
CA PHE A 37 -19.57 17.32 -1.34
C PHE A 37 -18.42 16.57 -1.97
N GLY A 38 -17.19 17.08 -1.85
CA GLY A 38 -16.00 16.39 -2.33
C GLY A 38 -15.79 15.03 -1.67
N THR A 39 -15.91 14.96 -0.35
CA THR A 39 -15.80 13.70 0.40
C THR A 39 -16.95 12.73 0.06
N LEU A 40 -18.16 13.22 -0.12
CA LEU A 40 -19.30 12.39 -0.51
C LEU A 40 -19.10 11.78 -1.91
N ILE A 41 -18.68 12.59 -2.88
CA ILE A 41 -18.39 12.14 -4.23
C ILE A 41 -17.27 11.09 -4.20
N TYR A 42 -16.19 11.36 -3.47
CA TYR A 42 -15.09 10.42 -3.30
C TYR A 42 -15.56 9.08 -2.69
N ALA A 43 -16.39 9.13 -1.65
CA ALA A 43 -16.92 7.93 -1.01
C ALA A 43 -17.79 7.10 -1.96
N VAL A 44 -18.67 7.76 -2.75
CA VAL A 44 -19.51 7.08 -3.73
C VAL A 44 -18.67 6.45 -4.85
N VAL A 45 -17.70 7.18 -5.41
CA VAL A 45 -16.80 6.66 -6.44
C VAL A 45 -15.98 5.49 -5.92
N SER A 46 -15.45 5.59 -4.69
CA SER A 46 -14.70 4.50 -4.05
C SER A 46 -15.58 3.26 -3.86
N LEU A 47 -16.81 3.44 -3.39
CA LEU A 47 -17.75 2.33 -3.21
C LEU A 47 -18.05 1.63 -4.53
N ILE A 48 -18.33 2.38 -5.59
CA ILE A 48 -18.56 1.83 -6.94
C ILE A 48 -17.32 1.06 -7.41
N PHE A 49 -16.13 1.63 -7.22
CA PHE A 49 -14.88 0.97 -7.58
C PHE A 49 -14.69 -0.36 -6.85
N TYR A 50 -14.95 -0.40 -5.54
CA TYR A 50 -14.88 -1.65 -4.75
C TYR A 50 -15.86 -2.70 -5.23
N ILE A 51 -17.11 -2.31 -5.52
CA ILE A 51 -18.13 -3.23 -6.08
C ILE A 51 -17.67 -3.78 -7.42
N LEU A 52 -17.09 -2.94 -8.28
CA LEU A 52 -16.54 -3.37 -9.57
C LEU A 52 -15.36 -4.34 -9.39
N CYS A 53 -14.46 -4.09 -8.45
CA CYS A 53 -13.35 -5.01 -8.15
C CYS A 53 -13.83 -6.37 -7.62
N ILE A 54 -14.89 -6.39 -6.81
CA ILE A 54 -15.50 -7.65 -6.35
C ILE A 54 -16.14 -8.41 -7.53
N ARG A 55 -16.81 -7.70 -8.43
CA ARG A 55 -17.48 -8.32 -9.60
C ARG A 55 -16.50 -8.73 -10.69
N PHE A 56 -15.42 -7.99 -10.85
CA PHE A 56 -14.37 -8.19 -11.84
C PHE A 56 -12.98 -8.11 -11.16
N PRO A 57 -12.50 -9.21 -10.56
CA PRO A 57 -11.24 -9.22 -9.79
C PRO A 57 -10.02 -8.73 -10.56
N VAL A 58 -10.02 -8.89 -11.88
CA VAL A 58 -8.94 -8.41 -12.76
C VAL A 58 -8.76 -6.89 -12.72
N LEU A 59 -9.80 -6.12 -12.35
CA LEU A 59 -9.72 -4.67 -12.17
C LEU A 59 -9.00 -4.26 -10.87
N ALA A 60 -8.80 -5.20 -9.94
CA ALA A 60 -8.11 -4.92 -8.70
C ALA A 60 -6.64 -4.53 -8.97
N PRO A 61 -6.07 -3.56 -8.25
CA PRO A 61 -4.69 -3.11 -8.46
C PRO A 61 -3.65 -4.24 -8.38
N VAL A 62 -3.90 -5.27 -7.55
CA VAL A 62 -3.04 -6.45 -7.44
C VAL A 62 -2.94 -7.22 -8.75
N CYS A 63 -4.03 -7.30 -9.51
CA CYS A 63 -4.10 -8.02 -10.77
C CYS A 63 -3.55 -7.21 -11.95
N GLN A 64 -3.41 -5.89 -11.83
CA GLN A 64 -2.81 -5.07 -12.87
C GLN A 64 -1.35 -5.46 -13.13
N ASN A 65 -0.61 -5.89 -12.12
CA ASN A 65 0.75 -6.37 -12.27
C ASN A 65 0.83 -7.67 -13.08
N LEU A 66 -0.22 -8.49 -13.08
CA LEU A 66 -0.27 -9.73 -13.88
C LEU A 66 -0.32 -9.47 -15.38
N VAL A 67 -0.90 -8.35 -15.82
CA VAL A 67 -0.95 -7.95 -17.24
C VAL A 67 0.44 -7.93 -17.89
N VAL A 68 1.45 -7.60 -17.09
CA VAL A 68 2.83 -7.53 -17.54
C VAL A 68 3.40 -8.92 -17.90
N PHE A 69 2.90 -9.96 -17.24
CA PHE A 69 3.38 -11.34 -17.42
C PHE A 69 2.52 -12.18 -18.39
N GLY A 70 1.34 -11.70 -18.75
CA GLY A 70 0.48 -12.42 -19.67
C GLY A 70 -1.00 -12.03 -19.57
N ASN A 71 -1.88 -12.98 -19.91
CA ASN A 71 -3.32 -12.75 -19.77
C ASN A 71 -3.72 -12.79 -18.29
N PRO A 72 -4.16 -11.66 -17.70
CA PRO A 72 -4.44 -11.58 -16.28
C PRO A 72 -5.60 -12.49 -15.83
N HIS A 73 -6.54 -12.83 -16.72
CA HIS A 73 -7.64 -13.72 -16.38
C HIS A 73 -7.19 -15.16 -16.19
N THR A 74 -6.29 -15.65 -17.03
CA THR A 74 -5.78 -17.03 -16.92
C THR A 74 -4.82 -17.15 -15.74
N LEU A 75 -3.88 -16.19 -15.58
CA LEU A 75 -2.92 -16.18 -14.48
C LEU A 75 -3.62 -16.05 -13.12
N LEU A 76 -4.67 -15.23 -13.02
CA LEU A 76 -5.43 -15.11 -11.79
C LEU A 76 -6.20 -16.39 -11.46
N ALA A 77 -6.84 -17.02 -12.46
CA ALA A 77 -7.57 -18.26 -12.25
C ALA A 77 -6.64 -19.40 -11.80
N GLU A 78 -5.46 -19.52 -12.41
CA GLU A 78 -4.43 -20.49 -12.01
C GLU A 78 -3.96 -20.23 -10.58
N ALA A 79 -3.65 -18.97 -10.22
CA ALA A 79 -3.20 -18.62 -8.88
C ALA A 79 -4.29 -18.89 -7.81
N GLU A 80 -5.58 -18.63 -8.13
CA GLU A 80 -6.69 -18.93 -7.24
C GLU A 80 -6.89 -20.44 -7.06
N GLU A 81 -6.77 -21.23 -8.12
CA GLU A 81 -6.86 -22.69 -8.07
C GLU A 81 -5.74 -23.29 -7.22
N GLU A 82 -4.51 -22.86 -7.43
CA GLU A 82 -3.37 -23.30 -6.65
C GLU A 82 -3.48 -22.91 -5.17
N LEU A 83 -3.94 -21.68 -4.89
CA LEU A 83 -4.14 -21.23 -3.52
C LEU A 83 -5.24 -22.02 -2.80
N ALA A 84 -6.28 -22.43 -3.52
CA ALA A 84 -7.37 -23.25 -2.98
C ALA A 84 -6.94 -24.70 -2.67
N THR A 85 -5.93 -25.22 -3.35
CA THR A 85 -5.42 -26.61 -3.17
C THR A 85 -4.42 -26.75 -2.02
N LEU A 86 -4.11 -25.75 -1.28
CA LEU A 86 -3.11 -25.59 -0.22
C LEU A 86 -1.79 -25.00 -0.73
N PRO A 87 -1.39 -23.86 -0.18
CA PRO A 87 -0.09 -23.30 -0.49
C PRO A 87 1.03 -24.19 0.04
N GLN A 88 2.14 -24.25 -0.68
CA GLN A 88 3.33 -25.00 -0.28
C GLN A 88 3.99 -24.39 0.97
N LEU A 89 3.95 -23.08 1.09
CA LEU A 89 4.39 -22.33 2.25
C LEU A 89 3.43 -21.16 2.48
N ALA A 90 3.03 -20.94 3.73
CA ALA A 90 2.16 -19.85 4.12
C ALA A 90 2.70 -19.19 5.38
N THR A 91 2.76 -17.87 5.36
CA THR A 91 2.97 -17.01 6.52
C THR A 91 1.73 -16.15 6.75
N GLU A 92 1.77 -15.18 7.68
CA GLU A 92 0.64 -14.29 7.92
C GLU A 92 0.24 -13.49 6.67
N ASP A 93 1.23 -12.99 5.94
CA ASP A 93 1.03 -12.05 4.82
C ASP A 93 1.47 -12.60 3.44
N MET A 94 2.15 -13.74 3.40
CA MET A 94 2.77 -14.27 2.19
C MET A 94 2.43 -15.74 1.99
N PHE A 95 2.11 -16.10 0.77
CA PHE A 95 1.77 -17.45 0.36
C PHE A 95 2.61 -17.83 -0.86
N ILE A 96 3.14 -19.04 -0.86
CA ILE A 96 3.81 -19.62 -2.02
C ILE A 96 3.01 -20.83 -2.46
N THR A 97 2.56 -20.81 -3.69
CA THR A 97 1.95 -21.95 -4.38
C THR A 97 3.00 -22.63 -5.28
N GLU A 98 2.60 -23.56 -6.10
CA GLU A 98 3.52 -24.25 -6.99
C GLU A 98 4.20 -23.30 -7.99
N HIS A 99 3.45 -22.33 -8.53
CA HIS A 99 3.93 -21.45 -9.58
C HIS A 99 3.90 -19.96 -9.22
N TYR A 100 3.27 -19.57 -8.10
CA TYR A 100 3.05 -18.17 -7.75
C TYR A 100 3.55 -17.82 -6.35
N PHE A 101 4.10 -16.62 -6.22
CA PHE A 101 4.26 -15.91 -4.98
C PHE A 101 3.11 -14.92 -4.83
N ILE A 102 2.40 -14.98 -3.70
CA ILE A 102 1.24 -14.14 -3.40
C ILE A 102 1.49 -13.41 -2.09
N MET A 103 1.35 -12.10 -2.11
CA MET A 103 1.39 -11.27 -0.90
C MET A 103 0.03 -10.62 -0.69
N THR A 104 -0.49 -10.74 0.54
CA THR A 104 -1.73 -10.09 0.99
C THR A 104 -1.46 -9.38 2.30
N SER A 105 -1.01 -8.14 2.23
CA SER A 105 -0.58 -7.35 3.38
C SER A 105 -1.35 -6.03 3.44
N PRO A 106 -1.57 -5.44 4.62
CA PRO A 106 -2.10 -4.07 4.74
C PRO A 106 -1.24 -3.02 4.01
N TYR A 107 0.01 -3.36 3.71
CA TYR A 107 0.98 -2.47 3.04
C TYR A 107 1.02 -2.64 1.53
N GLY A 108 0.36 -3.65 1.00
CA GLY A 108 0.27 -3.92 -0.43
C GLY A 108 -0.07 -5.36 -0.73
N ASN A 109 -0.61 -5.57 -1.91
CA ASN A 109 -0.93 -6.89 -2.42
C ASN A 109 -0.16 -7.12 -3.72
N ALA A 110 0.33 -8.34 -3.92
CA ALA A 110 1.03 -8.71 -5.15
C ALA A 110 0.80 -10.18 -5.48
N ILE A 111 0.76 -10.48 -6.77
CA ILE A 111 0.77 -11.84 -7.31
C ILE A 111 1.86 -11.88 -8.38
N VAL A 112 2.83 -12.77 -8.25
CA VAL A 112 3.96 -12.88 -9.17
C VAL A 112 4.26 -14.33 -9.48
N PRO A 113 4.37 -14.71 -10.77
CA PRO A 113 4.86 -16.03 -11.13
C PRO A 113 6.31 -16.21 -10.65
N ILE A 114 6.61 -17.33 -9.99
CA ILE A 114 7.94 -17.62 -9.43
C ILE A 114 9.02 -17.61 -10.52
N LYS A 115 8.69 -18.06 -11.72
CA LYS A 115 9.59 -18.05 -12.88
C LYS A 115 10.04 -16.63 -13.35
N GLU A 116 9.26 -15.61 -12.98
CA GLU A 116 9.55 -14.23 -13.34
C GLU A 116 10.35 -13.48 -12.27
N ILE A 117 10.60 -14.11 -11.12
CA ILE A 117 11.41 -13.53 -10.04
C ILE A 117 12.88 -13.62 -10.40
N LEU A 118 13.57 -12.47 -10.40
CA LEU A 118 14.99 -12.36 -10.72
C LEU A 118 15.89 -12.28 -9.49
N TRP A 119 15.41 -11.59 -8.46
CA TRP A 119 16.23 -11.27 -7.30
C TRP A 119 15.39 -11.15 -6.04
N ILE A 120 15.88 -11.77 -4.97
CA ILE A 120 15.27 -11.70 -3.65
C ILE A 120 16.34 -11.36 -2.60
N TYR A 121 16.00 -10.46 -1.70
CA TYR A 121 16.86 -10.15 -0.57
C TYR A 121 16.06 -9.63 0.61
N LYS A 122 16.67 -9.77 1.78
CA LYS A 122 16.09 -9.31 3.04
C LYS A 122 16.80 -8.04 3.50
N TYR A 123 16.01 -7.09 4.00
CA TYR A 123 16.51 -5.88 4.64
C TYR A 123 16.00 -5.81 6.08
N SER A 124 16.89 -5.51 7.04
CA SER A 124 16.52 -5.35 8.44
C SER A 124 16.40 -3.88 8.79
N THR A 125 15.28 -3.48 9.38
CA THR A 125 15.05 -2.13 9.87
C THR A 125 15.00 -2.14 11.39
N LEU A 126 15.88 -1.36 12.00
CA LEU A 126 15.91 -1.15 13.44
C LEU A 126 15.01 0.03 13.80
N HIS A 127 13.91 -0.24 14.49
CA HIS A 127 13.03 0.80 15.02
C HIS A 127 13.57 1.32 16.36
N LYS A 128 13.88 2.61 16.40
CA LYS A 128 14.33 3.33 17.61
C LYS A 128 13.23 4.29 18.03
N ILE A 129 12.79 4.19 19.29
CA ILE A 129 11.92 5.18 19.92
C ILE A 129 12.67 5.75 21.12
N LEU A 130 12.87 7.06 21.15
CA LEU A 130 13.45 7.81 22.29
C LEU A 130 14.71 7.15 22.88
N TRP A 131 15.72 6.88 22.05
CA TRP A 131 17.02 6.28 22.44
C TRP A 131 16.97 4.78 22.79
N TYR A 132 15.80 4.15 22.89
CA TYR A 132 15.68 2.71 23.12
C TYR A 132 15.45 1.95 21.81
N HIS A 133 16.13 0.80 21.69
CA HIS A 133 15.91 -0.15 20.60
C HIS A 133 14.66 -0.96 20.94
N PHE A 134 13.59 -0.76 20.18
CA PHE A 134 12.29 -1.35 20.52
C PHE A 134 12.01 -2.64 19.76
N SER A 135 12.33 -2.69 18.49
CA SER A 135 12.14 -3.91 17.69
C SER A 135 12.96 -3.89 16.40
N ILE A 136 13.26 -5.07 15.90
CA ILE A 136 13.83 -5.26 14.57
C ILE A 136 12.72 -5.86 13.72
N SER A 137 12.36 -5.20 12.63
CA SER A 137 11.50 -5.75 11.61
C SER A 137 12.32 -6.06 10.36
N TYR A 138 11.88 -7.05 9.63
CA TYR A 138 12.50 -7.46 8.38
C TYR A 138 11.56 -7.18 7.21
N THR A 139 12.13 -6.77 6.11
CA THR A 139 11.42 -6.53 4.86
C THR A 139 12.00 -7.46 3.80
N LEU A 140 11.14 -8.23 3.17
CA LEU A 140 11.51 -9.01 1.99
C LEU A 140 11.35 -8.10 0.76
N HIS A 141 12.38 -8.06 -0.05
CA HIS A 141 12.39 -7.37 -1.33
C HIS A 141 12.46 -8.40 -2.45
N ILE A 142 11.56 -8.28 -3.39
CA ILE A 142 11.49 -9.13 -4.58
C ILE A 142 11.55 -8.23 -5.81
N SER A 143 12.48 -8.52 -6.71
CA SER A 143 12.55 -7.92 -8.02
C SER A 143 12.22 -8.97 -9.07
N ALA A 144 11.22 -8.70 -9.87
CA ALA A 144 10.78 -9.56 -10.96
C ALA A 144 11.03 -8.89 -12.32
N ASN A 145 10.85 -9.66 -13.39
CA ASN A 145 10.91 -9.16 -14.77
C ASN A 145 10.01 -7.94 -14.96
N LYS A 146 10.29 -7.16 -16.00
CA LYS A 146 9.51 -5.95 -16.38
C LYS A 146 9.51 -4.85 -15.29
N HIS A 147 10.60 -4.72 -14.55
CA HIS A 147 10.78 -3.70 -13.50
C HIS A 147 9.74 -3.77 -12.36
N LEU A 148 9.18 -4.94 -12.09
CA LEU A 148 8.28 -5.10 -10.96
C LEU A 148 9.07 -5.26 -9.67
N TYR A 149 8.84 -4.36 -8.73
CA TYR A 149 9.40 -4.39 -7.38
C TYR A 149 8.31 -4.59 -6.33
N ILE A 150 8.53 -5.54 -5.43
CA ILE A 150 7.61 -5.85 -4.34
C ILE A 150 8.35 -5.72 -3.01
N HIS A 151 7.69 -5.11 -2.06
CA HIS A 151 8.17 -4.94 -0.69
C HIS A 151 7.18 -5.57 0.28
N CYS A 152 7.65 -6.54 1.06
CA CYS A 152 6.87 -7.20 2.11
C CYS A 152 7.44 -6.78 3.49
N PRO A 153 6.98 -5.65 4.06
CA PRO A 153 7.52 -5.12 5.30
C PRO A 153 6.95 -5.82 6.53
N LYS A 154 7.59 -5.60 7.67
CA LYS A 154 7.13 -6.02 9.01
C LYS A 154 6.98 -7.53 9.22
N ASN A 155 7.73 -8.32 8.51
CA ASN A 155 7.75 -9.77 8.69
C ASN A 155 8.77 -10.20 9.74
N THR A 156 8.66 -11.44 10.24
CA THR A 156 9.67 -12.04 11.10
C THR A 156 10.86 -12.52 10.27
N LYS A 157 12.01 -12.69 10.94
CA LYS A 157 13.20 -13.21 10.27
C LYS A 157 12.98 -14.64 9.76
N SER A 158 12.31 -15.46 10.57
CA SER A 158 12.04 -16.86 10.23
C SER A 158 11.18 -17.01 8.99
N ASP A 159 10.11 -16.19 8.88
CA ASP A 159 9.19 -16.25 7.75
C ASP A 159 9.89 -15.87 6.45
N ILE A 160 10.70 -14.79 6.50
CA ILE A 160 11.44 -14.33 5.32
C ILE A 160 12.51 -15.36 4.92
N ASP A 161 13.25 -15.91 5.87
CA ASP A 161 14.28 -16.91 5.56
C ASP A 161 13.64 -18.16 4.93
N GLY A 162 12.51 -18.63 5.47
CA GLY A 162 11.78 -19.76 4.88
C GLY A 162 11.28 -19.49 3.46
N ILE A 163 10.80 -18.27 3.18
CA ILE A 163 10.38 -17.88 1.83
C ILE A 163 11.56 -17.78 0.86
N ILE A 164 12.68 -17.20 1.30
CA ILE A 164 13.90 -17.09 0.48
C ILE A 164 14.43 -18.47 0.12
N ASP A 165 14.54 -19.36 1.11
CA ASP A 165 15.04 -20.72 0.90
C ASP A 165 14.15 -21.50 -0.08
N TYR A 166 12.82 -21.42 0.11
CA TYR A 166 11.88 -22.07 -0.79
C TYR A 166 11.94 -21.53 -2.22
N LEU A 167 11.96 -20.20 -2.40
CA LEU A 167 12.01 -19.60 -3.73
C LEU A 167 13.34 -19.91 -4.44
N ALA A 168 14.45 -19.94 -3.71
CA ALA A 168 15.75 -20.29 -4.25
C ALA A 168 15.83 -21.78 -4.69
N GLU A 169 15.11 -22.65 -4.00
CA GLU A 169 14.99 -24.07 -4.36
C GLU A 169 14.06 -24.26 -5.56
N ALA A 170 12.93 -23.54 -5.58
CA ALA A 170 11.94 -23.63 -6.65
C ALA A 170 12.44 -23.06 -7.98
N ASN A 171 13.31 -22.04 -7.94
CA ASN A 171 13.90 -21.44 -9.13
C ASN A 171 15.37 -21.08 -8.87
N HIS A 172 16.28 -21.88 -9.40
CA HIS A 172 17.73 -21.70 -9.23
C HIS A 172 18.32 -20.48 -9.93
N ASP A 173 17.58 -19.84 -10.83
CA ASP A 173 18.00 -18.62 -11.50
C ASP A 173 17.82 -17.36 -10.66
N ILE A 174 17.14 -17.48 -9.52
CA ILE A 174 16.92 -16.36 -8.61
C ILE A 174 18.23 -15.97 -7.91
N LEU A 175 18.61 -14.70 -8.03
CA LEU A 175 19.71 -14.13 -7.26
C LEU A 175 19.27 -13.90 -5.80
N VAL A 176 20.02 -14.47 -4.87
CA VAL A 176 19.70 -14.38 -3.43
C VAL A 176 20.68 -13.43 -2.74
N GLY A 177 20.12 -12.59 -1.86
CA GLY A 177 20.91 -11.68 -1.03
C GLY A 177 21.26 -10.36 -1.70
N PHE A 178 21.49 -9.34 -0.86
CA PHE A 178 21.86 -8.02 -1.31
C PHE A 178 23.38 -7.94 -1.57
N SER A 179 23.75 -7.74 -2.83
CA SER A 179 25.10 -7.38 -3.23
C SER A 179 25.05 -6.42 -4.41
N GLU A 180 26.09 -5.60 -4.55
CA GLU A 180 26.20 -4.68 -5.69
C GLU A 180 26.30 -5.43 -7.02
N GLU A 181 26.95 -6.59 -7.00
CA GLU A 181 27.05 -7.48 -8.16
C GLU A 181 25.66 -7.97 -8.61
N ASN A 182 24.82 -8.44 -7.67
CA ASN A 182 23.46 -8.87 -7.97
C ASN A 182 22.62 -7.71 -8.51
N ARG A 183 22.78 -6.50 -7.95
CA ARG A 183 22.11 -5.31 -8.44
C ARG A 183 22.44 -5.01 -9.90
N LEU A 184 23.73 -5.07 -10.26
CA LEU A 184 24.18 -4.83 -11.62
C LEU A 184 23.70 -5.92 -12.59
N LYS A 185 23.70 -7.19 -12.16
CA LYS A 185 23.16 -8.29 -12.96
C LYS A 185 21.67 -8.09 -13.28
N VAL A 186 20.87 -7.72 -12.28
CA VAL A 186 19.44 -7.46 -12.48
C VAL A 186 19.22 -6.26 -13.40
N GLN A 187 19.98 -5.18 -13.22
CA GLN A 187 19.89 -4.02 -14.11
C GLN A 187 20.24 -4.38 -15.56
N ALA A 188 21.23 -5.25 -15.77
CA ALA A 188 21.61 -5.69 -17.11
C ALA A 188 20.54 -6.59 -17.77
N VAL A 189 19.77 -7.34 -17.00
CA VAL A 189 18.67 -8.18 -17.51
C VAL A 189 17.43 -7.35 -17.82
N GLN A 190 17.19 -6.29 -17.04
CA GLN A 190 16.01 -5.45 -17.18
C GLN A 190 16.18 -4.28 -18.17
N GLY A 191 17.41 -3.90 -18.51
CA GLY A 191 17.74 -2.83 -19.47
C GLY A 191 17.77 -3.35 -20.87
#